data_60f326b8f07882c1510d53bcf7a2af1c
#
_entry.id   60f326b8f07882c1510d53bcf7a2af1c
#
_cell.length_a   1.000
_cell.length_b   1.000
_cell.length_c   1.000
_cell.angle_alpha   90.00
_cell.angle_beta   90.00
_cell.angle_gamma   90.00
#
_symmetry.space_group_name_H-M   'P 1'
#
loop_
_entity.id
_entity.type
_entity.pdbx_description
1 polymer ?
#
loop_
_entity_poly.entity_id
_entity_poly.type
_entity_poly.pdbx_seq_one_letter_code
_entity_poly.pdbx_strand_id
1 'polypeptide(L)'
;PNLDAFAEEAVVFHDSTSAAPWTLPSHMSVWTARWPSVHQVTNKLAPLSGGKMVETSLSAGIETYPDLLIRNGRKAGGFTGGAGVQNKYGFGRDFDAYVDDQYFGGLDHAIPAALEWLKDNSTKPFFMFLHGYDVHGQYDLPESKRSSIAYTGVLDGSIEEQAKLREKG
;
A
#
# COMPACT_ATOMS: atom_id res chain seq x y z
N PRO A 1 5.69 -9.05 -18.21
CA PRO A 1 5.66 -10.49 -18.54
C PRO A 1 5.10 -11.34 -17.39
N ASN A 2 5.56 -11.15 -16.12
CA ASN A 2 5.10 -12.00 -15.01
C ASN A 2 3.65 -11.72 -14.61
N LEU A 3 3.25 -10.44 -14.54
CA LEU A 3 1.86 -10.06 -14.28
C LEU A 3 0.93 -10.47 -15.41
N ASP A 4 1.39 -10.39 -16.66
CA ASP A 4 0.60 -10.82 -17.81
C ASP A 4 0.34 -12.34 -17.76
N ALA A 5 1.38 -13.13 -17.48
CA ALA A 5 1.23 -14.58 -17.31
C ALA A 5 0.30 -14.93 -16.13
N PHE A 6 0.37 -14.20 -15.02
CA PHE A 6 -0.56 -14.39 -13.91
C PHE A 6 -2.00 -14.01 -14.29
N ALA A 7 -2.19 -12.98 -15.10
CA ALA A 7 -3.50 -12.53 -15.55
C ALA A 7 -4.21 -13.57 -16.45
N GLU A 8 -3.45 -14.43 -17.17
CA GLU A 8 -4.02 -15.51 -17.99
C GLU A 8 -4.73 -16.59 -17.15
N GLU A 9 -4.34 -16.73 -15.88
CA GLU A 9 -4.91 -17.71 -14.95
C GLU A 9 -5.79 -17.05 -13.85
N ALA A 10 -6.01 -15.74 -13.92
CA ALA A 10 -6.68 -14.95 -12.89
C ALA A 10 -7.93 -14.24 -13.39
N VAL A 11 -8.75 -13.76 -12.45
CA VAL A 11 -9.84 -12.83 -12.77
C VAL A 11 -9.28 -11.41 -12.81
N VAL A 12 -9.36 -10.76 -13.96
CA VAL A 12 -8.91 -9.39 -14.19
C VAL A 12 -10.10 -8.44 -14.19
N PHE A 13 -10.06 -7.45 -13.31
CA PHE A 13 -11.06 -6.39 -13.22
C PHE A 13 -10.59 -5.18 -14.04
N HIS A 14 -11.20 -4.94 -15.19
CA HIS A 14 -10.82 -3.82 -16.06
C HIS A 14 -11.36 -2.47 -15.58
N ASP A 15 -12.49 -2.47 -14.88
CA ASP A 15 -13.14 -1.27 -14.37
C ASP A 15 -13.11 -1.27 -12.83
N SER A 16 -11.98 -0.84 -12.26
CA SER A 16 -11.83 -0.71 -10.81
C SER A 16 -11.64 0.73 -10.41
N THR A 17 -12.40 1.20 -9.43
CA THR A 17 -12.29 2.56 -8.89
C THR A 17 -11.83 2.53 -7.44
N SER A 18 -10.79 3.30 -7.12
CA SER A 18 -10.34 3.48 -5.76
C SER A 18 -11.33 4.34 -4.96
N ALA A 19 -11.55 3.97 -3.68
CA ALA A 19 -12.43 4.73 -2.78
C ALA A 19 -11.86 6.11 -2.39
N ALA A 20 -10.57 6.36 -2.63
CA ALA A 20 -9.89 7.61 -2.34
C ALA A 20 -8.66 7.80 -3.23
N PRO A 21 -8.20 9.05 -3.47
CA PRO A 21 -7.15 9.34 -4.45
C PRO A 21 -5.72 9.15 -3.92
N TRP A 22 -5.52 8.68 -2.71
CA TRP A 22 -4.19 8.48 -2.12
C TRP A 22 -4.13 7.29 -1.13
N THR A 23 -2.94 6.84 -0.82
CA THR A 23 -2.63 5.56 -0.19
C THR A 23 -3.41 5.28 1.09
N LEU A 24 -3.34 6.15 2.10
CA LEU A 24 -3.89 5.86 3.42
C LEU A 24 -5.39 5.57 3.41
N PRO A 25 -6.28 6.49 2.94
CA PRO A 25 -7.71 6.21 2.95
C PRO A 25 -8.13 5.12 1.95
N SER A 26 -7.43 5.00 0.81
CA SER A 26 -7.74 3.97 -0.17
C SER A 26 -7.47 2.57 0.37
N HIS A 27 -6.28 2.32 0.91
CA HIS A 27 -5.94 1.03 1.51
C HIS A 27 -6.77 0.74 2.76
N MET A 28 -7.10 1.76 3.57
CA MET A 28 -7.98 1.58 4.72
C MET A 28 -9.39 1.17 4.30
N SER A 29 -9.87 1.66 3.17
CA SER A 29 -11.14 1.19 2.59
C SER A 29 -11.08 -0.28 2.17
N VAL A 30 -9.97 -0.73 1.58
CA VAL A 30 -9.74 -2.16 1.27
C VAL A 30 -9.70 -2.99 2.55
N TRP A 31 -9.01 -2.51 3.60
CA TRP A 31 -8.86 -3.20 4.87
C TRP A 31 -10.18 -3.42 5.59
N THR A 32 -11.05 -2.41 5.56
CA THR A 32 -12.30 -2.39 6.34
C THR A 32 -13.54 -2.73 5.53
N ALA A 33 -13.45 -2.81 4.19
CA ALA A 33 -14.57 -2.86 3.25
C ALA A 33 -15.57 -1.69 3.49
N ARG A 34 -15.08 -0.51 3.89
CA ARG A 34 -15.89 0.67 4.23
C ARG A 34 -15.40 1.90 3.48
N TRP A 35 -16.29 2.84 3.24
CA TRP A 35 -15.95 4.14 2.69
C TRP A 35 -15.15 4.99 3.68
N PRO A 36 -14.31 5.94 3.20
CA PRO A 36 -13.55 6.85 4.06
C PRO A 36 -14.41 7.62 5.05
N SER A 37 -15.64 7.97 4.68
CA SER A 37 -16.61 8.60 5.57
C SER A 37 -17.07 7.73 6.75
N VAL A 38 -16.85 6.41 6.66
CA VAL A 38 -17.24 5.46 7.71
C VAL A 38 -16.04 5.06 8.56
N HIS A 39 -14.92 4.69 7.96
CA HIS A 39 -13.72 4.30 8.73
C HIS A 39 -12.97 5.50 9.31
N GLN A 40 -13.19 6.73 8.82
CA GLN A 40 -12.65 8.01 9.30
C GLN A 40 -11.12 8.18 9.24
N VAL A 41 -10.39 7.22 8.68
CA VAL A 41 -8.93 7.31 8.47
C VAL A 41 -8.68 8.00 7.12
N THR A 42 -8.86 9.32 7.08
CA THR A 42 -8.83 10.12 5.86
C THR A 42 -7.57 10.95 5.71
N ASN A 43 -6.86 11.23 6.81
CA ASN A 43 -5.61 11.98 6.86
C ASN A 43 -4.69 11.40 7.92
N LYS A 44 -3.38 11.67 7.81
CA LYS A 44 -2.38 11.26 8.81
C LYS A 44 -2.59 11.88 10.18
N LEU A 45 -3.18 13.08 10.21
CA LEU A 45 -3.51 13.81 11.42
C LEU A 45 -4.98 14.19 11.40
N ALA A 46 -5.64 14.11 12.54
CA ALA A 46 -7.00 14.54 12.76
C ALA A 46 -7.07 15.63 13.84
N PRO A 47 -7.98 16.62 13.71
CA PRO A 47 -8.17 17.64 14.73
C PRO A 47 -8.89 17.07 15.96
N LEU A 48 -8.37 17.37 17.15
CA LEU A 48 -9.07 17.21 18.42
C LEU A 48 -9.73 18.52 18.85
N SER A 49 -10.64 18.42 19.80
CA SER A 49 -11.20 19.58 20.48
C SER A 49 -10.09 20.48 21.01
N GLY A 50 -10.19 21.79 20.76
CA GLY A 50 -9.15 22.76 21.13
C GLY A 50 -8.07 22.96 20.07
N GLY A 51 -8.20 22.41 18.86
CA GLY A 51 -7.31 22.68 17.72
C GLY A 51 -6.01 21.86 17.72
N LYS A 52 -5.82 20.94 18.67
CA LYS A 52 -4.66 20.04 18.69
C LYS A 52 -4.83 18.98 17.59
N MET A 53 -3.75 18.75 16.83
CA MET A 53 -3.70 17.66 15.85
C MET A 53 -3.14 16.39 16.51
N VAL A 54 -3.75 15.25 16.21
CA VAL A 54 -3.29 13.93 16.67
C VAL A 54 -3.15 12.98 15.49
N GLU A 55 -2.28 11.98 15.62
CA GLU A 55 -2.20 10.92 14.61
C GLU A 55 -3.54 10.19 14.50
N THR A 56 -3.98 10.00 13.26
CA THR A 56 -5.18 9.22 12.98
C THR A 56 -4.85 7.74 13.07
N SER A 57 -5.72 6.96 13.68
CA SER A 57 -5.65 5.50 13.67
C SER A 57 -7.05 4.92 13.54
N LEU A 58 -7.14 3.74 12.96
CA LEU A 58 -8.41 3.02 12.84
C LEU A 58 -8.98 2.71 14.23
N SER A 59 -10.25 3.02 14.44
CA SER A 59 -10.94 2.66 15.68
C SER A 59 -10.87 1.14 15.92
N ALA A 60 -10.57 0.75 17.16
CA ALA A 60 -10.54 -0.65 17.56
C ALA A 60 -11.89 -1.38 17.38
N GLY A 61 -13.00 -0.63 17.35
CA GLY A 61 -14.33 -1.19 17.09
C GLY A 61 -14.62 -1.50 15.61
N ILE A 62 -13.74 -1.12 14.69
CA ILE A 62 -13.89 -1.44 13.27
C ILE A 62 -13.04 -2.67 12.96
N GLU A 63 -13.71 -3.76 12.63
CA GLU A 63 -13.07 -5.00 12.18
C GLU A 63 -12.51 -4.82 10.77
N THR A 64 -11.34 -5.43 10.54
CA THR A 64 -10.68 -5.43 9.24
C THR A 64 -10.73 -6.82 8.59
N TYR A 65 -10.53 -6.86 7.28
CA TYR A 65 -10.41 -8.13 6.56
C TYR A 65 -9.27 -9.02 7.11
N PRO A 66 -8.06 -8.50 7.40
CA PRO A 66 -7.02 -9.29 8.09
C PRO A 66 -7.46 -9.84 9.45
N ASP A 67 -8.18 -9.06 10.29
CA ASP A 67 -8.67 -9.55 11.59
C ASP A 67 -9.55 -10.81 11.41
N LEU A 68 -10.40 -10.82 10.39
CA LEU A 68 -11.23 -12.00 10.08
C LEU A 68 -10.37 -13.22 9.71
N LEU A 69 -9.32 -13.03 8.92
CA LEU A 69 -8.43 -14.10 8.49
C LEU A 69 -7.63 -14.65 9.66
N ILE A 70 -7.07 -13.79 10.51
CA ILE A 70 -6.30 -14.15 11.71
C ILE A 70 -7.18 -14.92 12.68
N ARG A 71 -8.38 -14.42 12.95
CA ARG A 71 -9.34 -15.10 13.83
C ARG A 71 -9.77 -16.49 13.31
N ASN A 72 -9.69 -16.69 11.99
CA ASN A 72 -9.91 -17.99 11.35
C ASN A 72 -8.60 -18.81 11.22
N GLY A 73 -7.60 -18.54 12.04
CA GLY A 73 -6.39 -19.35 12.20
C GLY A 73 -5.32 -19.14 11.14
N ARG A 74 -5.39 -18.08 10.32
CA ARG A 74 -4.31 -17.73 9.40
C ARG A 74 -3.21 -16.97 10.10
N LYS A 75 -1.97 -17.28 9.76
CA LYS A 75 -0.83 -16.42 10.06
C LYS A 75 -0.88 -15.17 9.19
N ALA A 76 -0.47 -14.02 9.73
CA ALA A 76 -0.46 -12.78 8.98
C ALA A 76 0.91 -12.08 9.01
N GLY A 77 1.44 -11.76 7.83
CA GLY A 77 2.67 -11.00 7.63
C GLY A 77 2.44 -9.77 6.76
N GLY A 78 2.88 -8.61 7.21
CA GLY A 78 2.87 -7.35 6.46
C GLY A 78 4.29 -6.87 6.21
N PHE A 79 4.63 -6.59 4.96
CA PHE A 79 5.96 -6.14 4.53
C PHE A 79 5.78 -4.97 3.59
N THR A 80 6.08 -3.77 4.08
CA THR A 80 5.64 -2.55 3.41
C THR A 80 6.74 -1.50 3.32
N GLY A 81 6.60 -0.59 2.38
CA GLY A 81 7.42 0.61 2.28
C GLY A 81 7.03 1.71 3.29
N GLY A 82 6.20 1.41 4.28
CA GLY A 82 5.80 2.36 5.31
C GLY A 82 4.88 3.48 4.82
N ALA A 83 5.19 4.72 5.15
CA ALA A 83 4.44 5.93 4.76
C ALA A 83 2.93 5.85 5.05
N GLY A 84 2.08 5.73 4.04
CA GLY A 84 0.61 5.72 4.19
C GLY A 84 0.03 4.40 4.68
N VAL A 85 0.82 3.32 4.77
CA VAL A 85 0.40 1.98 5.22
C VAL A 85 1.10 1.54 6.50
N GLN A 86 1.62 2.48 7.30
CA GLN A 86 2.26 2.17 8.58
C GLN A 86 1.28 1.60 9.60
N ASN A 87 1.79 0.70 10.46
CA ASN A 87 1.02 0.06 11.53
C ASN A 87 0.33 1.06 12.47
N LYS A 88 0.94 2.21 12.70
CA LYS A 88 0.36 3.27 13.55
C LYS A 88 -1.03 3.74 13.09
N TYR A 89 -1.40 3.53 11.83
CA TYR A 89 -2.74 3.80 11.30
C TYR A 89 -3.72 2.63 11.48
N GLY A 90 -3.24 1.49 11.99
CA GLY A 90 -4.05 0.29 12.26
C GLY A 90 -3.95 -0.81 11.20
N PHE A 91 -3.01 -0.72 10.25
CA PHE A 91 -2.86 -1.74 9.20
C PHE A 91 -2.32 -3.08 9.70
N GLY A 92 -1.36 -3.06 10.61
CA GLY A 92 -0.70 -4.27 11.12
C GLY A 92 -1.31 -4.81 12.42
N ARG A 93 -2.53 -4.41 12.76
CA ARG A 93 -3.20 -4.90 13.97
C ARG A 93 -3.31 -6.41 13.95
N ASP A 94 -2.85 -7.06 15.04
CA ASP A 94 -2.87 -8.51 15.26
C ASP A 94 -2.04 -9.34 14.27
N PHE A 95 -1.23 -8.73 13.41
CA PHE A 95 -0.29 -9.44 12.55
C PHE A 95 0.84 -10.10 13.36
N ASP A 96 1.27 -11.30 12.96
CA ASP A 96 2.43 -11.97 13.55
C ASP A 96 3.74 -11.21 13.26
N ALA A 97 3.84 -10.55 12.10
CA ALA A 97 4.93 -9.68 11.72
C ALA A 97 4.42 -8.51 10.86
N TYR A 98 4.88 -7.30 11.13
CA TYR A 98 4.58 -6.13 10.32
C TYR A 98 5.80 -5.23 10.20
N VAL A 99 6.37 -5.14 8.99
CA VAL A 99 7.56 -4.34 8.68
C VAL A 99 7.12 -3.08 7.93
N ASP A 100 7.40 -1.90 8.52
CA ASP A 100 7.01 -0.59 8.00
C ASP A 100 8.02 0.51 8.38
N ASP A 101 9.28 0.13 8.57
CA ASP A 101 10.38 0.95 9.06
C ASP A 101 10.93 1.94 8.02
N GLN A 102 10.45 1.86 6.77
CA GLN A 102 10.82 2.76 5.70
C GLN A 102 9.82 3.91 5.53
N TYR A 103 10.22 4.92 4.77
CA TYR A 103 9.33 5.99 4.31
C TYR A 103 9.43 6.08 2.79
N PHE A 104 8.42 5.58 2.09
CA PHE A 104 8.41 5.31 0.65
C PHE A 104 9.42 4.24 0.22
N GLY A 105 9.61 3.18 1.01
CA GLY A 105 10.45 2.05 0.65
C GLY A 105 9.88 1.22 -0.51
N GLY A 106 10.76 0.68 -1.33
CA GLY A 106 10.42 -0.16 -2.47
C GLY A 106 10.31 -1.64 -2.12
N LEU A 107 9.99 -2.45 -3.13
CA LEU A 107 9.91 -3.91 -3.00
C LEU A 107 11.28 -4.56 -2.76
N ASP A 108 12.36 -3.91 -3.13
CA ASP A 108 13.72 -4.34 -2.83
C ASP A 108 14.00 -4.43 -1.32
N HIS A 109 13.34 -3.60 -0.53
CA HIS A 109 13.35 -3.68 0.94
C HIS A 109 12.34 -4.70 1.49
N ALA A 110 11.10 -4.68 0.98
CA ALA A 110 10.00 -5.48 1.52
C ALA A 110 10.12 -6.98 1.19
N ILE A 111 10.57 -7.34 -0.02
CA ILE A 111 10.64 -8.73 -0.48
C ILE A 111 11.59 -9.62 0.35
N PRO A 112 12.82 -9.19 0.69
CA PRO A 112 13.71 -10.04 1.50
C PRO A 112 13.09 -10.45 2.85
N ALA A 113 12.47 -9.51 3.56
CA ALA A 113 11.78 -9.78 4.82
C ALA A 113 10.56 -10.70 4.64
N ALA A 114 9.79 -10.50 3.57
CA ALA A 114 8.65 -11.35 3.22
C ALA A 114 9.09 -12.80 2.94
N LEU A 115 10.15 -12.99 2.17
CA LEU A 115 10.69 -14.31 1.85
C LEU A 115 11.25 -15.02 3.09
N GLU A 116 11.89 -14.29 3.99
CA GLU A 116 12.36 -14.86 5.27
C GLU A 116 11.18 -15.34 6.12
N TRP A 117 10.15 -14.52 6.27
CA TRP A 117 8.94 -14.89 7.01
C TRP A 117 8.24 -16.10 6.39
N LEU A 118 8.22 -16.23 5.06
CA LEU A 118 7.60 -17.36 4.36
C LEU A 118 8.28 -18.70 4.65
N LYS A 119 9.58 -18.74 4.93
CA LYS A 119 10.28 -20.00 5.26
C LYS A 119 9.62 -20.74 6.41
N ASP A 120 9.17 -19.99 7.42
CA ASP A 120 8.58 -20.56 8.63
C ASP A 120 7.04 -20.67 8.56
N ASN A 121 6.40 -19.97 7.63
CA ASN A 121 4.94 -19.81 7.63
C ASN A 121 4.23 -20.37 6.37
N SER A 122 4.96 -20.76 5.31
CA SER A 122 4.37 -21.20 4.04
C SER A 122 3.66 -22.57 4.10
N THR A 123 3.89 -23.36 5.14
CA THR A 123 3.28 -24.69 5.30
C THR A 123 1.85 -24.67 5.83
N LYS A 124 1.37 -23.52 6.26
CA LYS A 124 0.01 -23.31 6.78
C LYS A 124 -0.69 -22.20 6.00
N PRO A 125 -2.02 -22.16 6.01
CA PRO A 125 -2.74 -21.03 5.42
C PRO A 125 -2.31 -19.71 6.05
N PHE A 126 -1.88 -18.76 5.24
CA PHE A 126 -1.44 -17.45 5.68
C PHE A 126 -2.11 -16.32 4.88
N PHE A 127 -2.02 -15.13 5.41
CA PHE A 127 -2.29 -13.87 4.73
C PHE A 127 -1.00 -13.06 4.66
N MET A 128 -0.69 -12.52 3.50
CA MET A 128 0.46 -11.64 3.34
C MET A 128 0.05 -10.33 2.68
N PHE A 129 0.46 -9.22 3.29
CA PHE A 129 0.41 -7.91 2.69
C PHE A 129 1.81 -7.47 2.26
N LEU A 130 2.04 -7.42 0.96
CA LEU A 130 3.29 -6.96 0.38
C LEU A 130 3.02 -5.66 -0.38
N HIS A 131 3.71 -4.58 -0.01
CA HIS A 131 3.49 -3.26 -0.59
C HIS A 131 4.82 -2.52 -0.77
N GLY A 132 5.04 -1.95 -1.94
CA GLY A 132 6.19 -1.10 -2.26
C GLY A 132 5.75 0.18 -2.96
N TYR A 133 6.60 1.20 -2.87
CA TYR A 133 6.39 2.49 -3.51
C TYR A 133 7.19 2.67 -4.79
N ASP A 134 7.66 1.59 -5.43
CA ASP A 134 8.50 1.63 -6.63
C ASP A 134 7.91 2.43 -7.78
N VAL A 135 6.59 2.46 -7.86
CA VAL A 135 5.84 3.21 -8.89
C VAL A 135 5.25 4.53 -8.37
N HIS A 136 5.66 4.95 -7.16
CA HIS A 136 5.23 6.23 -6.60
C HIS A 136 5.92 7.40 -7.28
N GLY A 137 5.28 8.56 -7.31
CA GLY A 137 5.78 9.77 -7.98
C GLY A 137 7.19 10.16 -7.57
N GLN A 138 7.92 10.58 -8.48
CA GLN A 138 9.25 10.87 -8.89
C GLN A 138 9.75 9.90 -9.97
N TYR A 139 9.02 8.90 -10.37
CA TYR A 139 9.21 7.94 -11.50
C TYR A 139 10.64 7.84 -12.03
N ASP A 140 11.64 7.95 -11.16
CA ASP A 140 13.06 7.93 -11.49
C ASP A 140 13.55 6.48 -11.54
N LEU A 141 13.22 5.82 -12.63
CA LEU A 141 13.74 4.49 -12.90
C LEU A 141 15.21 4.58 -13.31
N PRO A 142 16.09 3.73 -12.77
CA PRO A 142 17.45 3.56 -13.27
C PRO A 142 17.41 3.36 -14.79
N GLU A 143 18.36 3.96 -15.52
CA GLU A 143 18.38 3.93 -16.97
C GLU A 143 18.38 2.49 -17.53
N SER A 144 18.99 1.55 -16.81
CA SER A 144 18.94 0.11 -17.11
C SER A 144 17.55 -0.51 -17.05
N LYS A 145 16.58 0.16 -16.40
CA LYS A 145 15.17 -0.25 -16.28
C LYS A 145 14.21 0.62 -17.09
N ARG A 146 14.68 1.69 -17.68
CA ARG A 146 13.87 2.59 -18.56
C ARG A 146 13.56 1.95 -19.92
N SER A 147 13.67 0.74 -20.00
CA SER A 147 13.87 0.02 -21.05
C SER A 147 13.17 -0.15 -22.25
N SER A 148 12.27 -0.66 -22.43
CA SER A 148 11.80 -1.39 -23.63
C SER A 148 10.46 -0.89 -24.15
N ILE A 149 9.84 0.05 -23.49
CA ILE A 149 8.58 0.65 -23.93
C ILE A 149 8.92 1.95 -24.65
N ALA A 150 8.86 1.94 -25.97
CA ALA A 150 8.95 3.17 -26.76
C ALA A 150 7.74 4.05 -26.45
N TYR A 151 7.95 5.06 -25.60
CA TYR A 151 6.95 6.07 -25.34
C TYR A 151 7.00 7.13 -26.43
N THR A 152 5.90 7.33 -27.12
CA THR A 152 5.75 8.32 -28.20
C THR A 152 4.87 9.51 -27.78
N GLY A 153 4.57 9.64 -26.50
CA GLY A 153 3.74 10.74 -25.97
C GLY A 153 4.47 12.07 -25.88
N VAL A 154 3.71 13.13 -25.61
CA VAL A 154 4.19 14.51 -25.50
C VAL A 154 4.95 14.75 -24.19
N LEU A 155 4.70 13.94 -23.17
CA LEU A 155 5.32 14.05 -21.85
C LEU A 155 6.47 13.05 -21.75
N ASP A 156 7.66 13.51 -21.40
CA ASP A 156 8.84 12.64 -21.27
C ASP A 156 8.93 11.91 -19.91
N GLY A 157 8.05 12.28 -18.96
CA GLY A 157 8.01 11.72 -17.61
C GLY A 157 9.16 12.15 -16.70
N SER A 158 9.98 13.12 -17.12
CA SER A 158 11.09 13.64 -16.33
C SER A 158 10.64 14.33 -15.04
N ILE A 159 11.53 14.39 -14.05
CA ILE A 159 11.28 15.14 -12.81
C ILE A 159 11.03 16.62 -13.09
N GLU A 160 11.73 17.19 -14.06
CA GLU A 160 11.55 18.58 -14.46
C GLU A 160 10.17 18.84 -15.06
N GLU A 161 9.66 17.94 -15.86
CA GLU A 161 8.34 18.05 -16.44
C GLU A 161 7.25 17.91 -15.38
N GLN A 162 7.39 16.96 -14.46
CA GLN A 162 6.47 16.80 -13.33
C GLN A 162 6.44 18.05 -12.43
N ALA A 163 7.61 18.68 -12.19
CA ALA A 163 7.68 19.93 -11.45
C ALA A 163 6.91 21.05 -12.17
N LYS A 164 7.10 21.21 -13.48
CA LYS A 164 6.38 22.20 -14.30
C LYS A 164 4.86 21.99 -14.32
N LEU A 165 4.41 20.73 -14.28
CA LEU A 165 2.98 20.41 -14.20
C LEU A 165 2.37 20.78 -12.85
N ARG A 166 3.12 20.59 -11.75
CA ARG A 166 2.68 20.98 -10.39
C ARG A 166 2.59 22.49 -10.20
N GLU A 167 3.44 23.27 -10.88
CA GLU A 167 3.41 24.73 -10.81
C GLU A 167 2.23 25.36 -11.56
N LYS A 168 1.61 24.60 -12.47
CA LYS A 168 0.49 25.07 -13.32
C LYS A 168 -0.90 24.68 -12.80
N GLY A 169 -0.98 23.86 -11.74
CA GLY A 169 -2.23 23.42 -11.10
C GLY A 169 -2.44 24.12 -9.77
#